data_2611ee7e51d190b46b49460726fb0206
#
_entry.id   2611ee7e51d190b46b49460726fb0206
#
_cell.length_a   1.000
_cell.length_b   1.000
_cell.length_c   1.000
_cell.angle_alpha   90.00
_cell.angle_beta   90.00
_cell.angle_gamma   90.00
#
_symmetry.space_group_name_H-M   'P 1'
#
loop_
_entity.id
_entity.type
_entity.pdbx_description
1 polymer ?
#
loop_
_entity_poly.entity_id
_entity_poly.type
_entity_poly.pdbx_seq_one_letter_code
_entity_poly.pdbx_strand_id
1 'polypeptide(L)' 'MRIIDCPCGHRLEGADDEELFRLARDHIERDHPEMERSDEQIRERVAADAYEA' A
#
# COMPACT_ATOMS: atom_id res chain seq x y z
N MET A 1 -12.29 7.97 -3.05
CA MET A 1 -11.57 6.96 -2.28
C MET A 1 -10.55 6.26 -3.15
N ARG A 2 -9.34 6.10 -2.65
CA ARG A 2 -8.27 5.41 -3.37
C ARG A 2 -8.15 3.98 -2.87
N ILE A 3 -7.95 3.06 -3.79
CA ILE A 3 -7.88 1.63 -3.47
C ILE A 3 -6.63 1.03 -4.09
N ILE A 4 -6.00 0.12 -3.36
CA ILE A 4 -4.89 -0.65 -3.90
C ILE A 4 -5.06 -2.11 -3.51
N ASP A 5 -4.84 -3.01 -4.46
CA ASP A 5 -4.91 -4.44 -4.20
C ASP A 5 -3.50 -4.97 -3.96
N CYS A 6 -3.29 -5.50 -2.76
CA CYS A 6 -2.01 -6.10 -2.41
C CYS A 6 -1.87 -7.45 -3.13
N PRO A 7 -0.67 -7.80 -3.59
CA PRO A 7 -0.43 -9.10 -4.24
C PRO A 7 -0.85 -10.31 -3.40
N CYS A 8 -0.91 -10.14 -2.07
CA CYS A 8 -1.33 -11.22 -1.18
C CYS A 8 -2.84 -11.38 -1.08
N GLY A 9 -3.61 -10.60 -1.84
CA GLY A 9 -5.06 -10.72 -1.88
C GLY A 9 -5.81 -9.77 -0.95
N HIS A 10 -5.11 -8.91 -0.24
CA HIS A 10 -5.74 -7.90 0.60
C HIS A 10 -6.03 -6.64 -0.19
N ARG A 11 -7.18 -6.03 0.07
CA ARG A 11 -7.53 -4.75 -0.50
C ARG A 11 -7.41 -3.68 0.57
N LEU A 12 -6.69 -2.61 0.25
CA LEU A 12 -6.52 -1.48 1.14
C LEU A 12 -7.27 -0.28 0.58
N GLU A 13 -8.01 0.41 1.42
CA GLU A 13 -8.81 1.57 1.02
C GLU A 13 -8.44 2.76 1.88
N GLY A 14 -8.21 3.89 1.24
CA GLY A 14 -7.87 5.12 1.95
C GLY A 14 -8.48 6.34 1.28
N ALA A 15 -8.53 7.44 2.00
CA ALA A 15 -9.11 8.68 1.47
C ALA A 15 -8.22 9.26 0.37
N ASP A 16 -6.91 9.08 0.47
CA ASP A 16 -5.95 9.57 -0.51
C ASP A 16 -4.72 8.67 -0.52
N ASP A 17 -3.74 9.02 -1.37
CA ASP A 17 -2.53 8.23 -1.52
C ASP A 17 -1.69 8.19 -0.24
N GLU A 18 -1.70 9.25 0.53
CA GLU A 18 -0.97 9.32 1.79
C GLU A 18 -1.50 8.28 2.78
N GLU A 19 -2.81 8.19 2.90
CA GLU A 19 -3.44 7.21 3.77
C GLU A 19 -3.18 5.79 3.27
N LEU A 20 -3.27 5.58 1.95
CA LEU A 20 -2.95 4.29 1.37
C LEU A 20 -1.51 3.88 1.64
N PHE A 21 -0.59 4.84 1.55
CA PHE A 21 0.80 4.58 1.85
C PHE A 21 0.98 4.08 3.28
N ARG A 22 0.33 4.72 4.24
CA ARG A 22 0.41 4.30 5.65
C ARG A 22 -0.14 2.91 5.84
N LEU A 23 -1.29 2.63 5.22
CA LEU A 23 -1.90 1.31 5.32
C LEU A 23 -1.04 0.24 4.68
N ALA A 24 -0.48 0.53 3.51
CA ALA A 24 0.39 -0.41 2.82
C ALA A 24 1.65 -0.68 3.63
N ARG A 25 2.23 0.35 4.19
CA ARG A 25 3.42 0.21 5.02
C ARG A 25 3.15 -0.65 6.25
N ASP A 26 2.04 -0.37 6.93
CA ASP A 26 1.65 -1.12 8.11
C ASP A 26 1.39 -2.59 7.76
N HIS A 27 0.72 -2.83 6.64
CA HIS A 27 0.44 -4.19 6.17
C HIS A 27 1.74 -4.96 5.89
N ILE A 28 2.69 -4.31 5.21
CA ILE A 28 3.95 -4.97 4.89
C ILE A 28 4.74 -5.29 6.16
N GLU A 29 4.77 -4.37 7.10
CA GLU A 29 5.49 -4.59 8.35
C GLU A 29 4.88 -5.71 9.18
N ARG A 30 3.55 -5.86 9.11
CA ARG A 30 2.85 -6.86 9.89
C ARG A 30 2.89 -8.24 9.25
N ASP A 31 2.56 -8.31 7.97
CA ASP A 31 2.37 -9.59 7.28
C ASP A 31 3.58 -10.03 6.46
N HIS A 32 4.40 -9.08 6.04
CA HIS A 32 5.55 -9.37 5.17
C HIS A 32 6.83 -8.67 5.64
N PRO A 33 7.22 -8.86 6.90
CA PRO A 33 8.39 -8.15 7.45
C PRO A 33 9.69 -8.49 6.73
N GLU A 34 9.77 -9.66 6.09
CA GLU A 34 10.96 -10.08 5.37
C GLU A 34 11.17 -9.33 4.05
N MET A 35 10.17 -8.62 3.58
CA MET A 35 10.27 -7.90 2.31
C MET A 35 11.12 -6.64 2.40
N GLU A 36 11.25 -6.07 3.57
CA GLU A 36 12.13 -4.90 3.81
C GLU A 36 12.04 -3.80 2.76
N ARG A 37 10.83 -3.40 2.40
CA ARG A 37 10.67 -2.34 1.41
C ARG A 37 10.85 -0.96 2.05
N SER A 38 11.56 -0.07 1.33
CA SER A 38 11.73 1.29 1.80
C SER A 38 10.44 2.08 1.60
N ASP A 39 10.32 3.21 2.31
CA ASP A 39 9.15 4.08 2.17
C ASP A 39 8.99 4.55 0.73
N GLU A 40 10.10 4.85 0.07
CA GLU A 40 10.08 5.29 -1.32
C GLU A 40 9.51 4.22 -2.24
N GLN A 41 9.91 2.98 -2.05
CA GLN A 41 9.40 1.87 -2.85
C GLN A 41 7.91 1.67 -2.63
N ILE A 42 7.46 1.80 -1.39
CA ILE A 42 6.04 1.67 -1.08
C ILE A 42 5.24 2.79 -1.73
N ARG A 43 5.75 4.02 -1.69
CA ARG A 43 5.08 5.15 -2.33
C ARG A 43 4.98 4.98 -3.84
N GLU A 44 6.04 4.48 -4.46
CA GLU A 44 6.02 4.21 -5.89
C GLU A 44 4.98 3.17 -6.25
N ARG A 45 4.87 2.14 -5.44
CA ARG A 45 3.90 1.07 -5.68
C ARG A 45 2.47 1.59 -5.54
N VAL A 46 2.22 2.39 -4.52
CA VAL A 46 0.91 3.00 -4.35
C VAL A 46 0.57 3.90 -5.53
N ALA A 47 1.50 4.72 -5.96
CA ALA A 47 1.27 5.62 -7.09
C ALA A 47 1.00 4.86 -8.40
N ALA A 48 1.64 3.70 -8.57
CA ALA A 48 1.50 2.93 -9.80
C ALA A 48 0.23 2.08 -9.82
N ASP A 49 -0.15 1.51 -8.68
CA ASP A 49 -1.21 0.51 -8.62
C ASP A 49 -2.53 1.00 -8.04
N ALA A 50 -2.53 2.09 -7.28
CA ALA A 50 -3.75 2.60 -6.67
C ALA A 50 -4.70 3.18 -7.73
N TYR A 51 -5.98 3.01 -7.51
CA TYR A 51 -7.00 3.54 -8.42
C TYR A 51 -8.13 4.18 -7.63
N GLU A 52 -8.88 5.03 -8.31
CA GLU A 52 -10.02 5.73 -7.72
C GLU A 52 -11.26 4.87 -7.83
N ALA A 53 -11.94 4.67 -6.73
CA ALA A 53 -13.18 3.90 -6.72
C ALA A 53 -14.40 4.79 -6.86
#